data_029e4085739856ef89259e7a51413936
#
_entry.id   029e4085739856ef89259e7a51413936
#
_cell.length_a   1.000
_cell.length_b   1.000
_cell.length_c   1.000
_cell.angle_alpha   90.00
_cell.angle_beta   90.00
_cell.angle_gamma   90.00
#
_symmetry.space_group_name_H-M   'P 1'
#
loop_
_entity.id
_entity.type
_entity.pdbx_description
1 polymer ?
#
loop_
_entity_poly.entity_id
_entity_poly.type
_entity_poly.pdbx_seq_one_letter_code
_entity_poly.pdbx_strand_id
1 'polypeptide(L)'
;MTPLRLPSGSSEATALPLPVRWSSWLFCAVVALAPLPLGSVGVIAPAIWSILLGIALLGVLPMRLRGSQLAILAVTALLTVLAMLVLHEQSAVRPWLGGAPNALWAEAGKLLPAELPPAVTIARSQPFYSAGVAIACLLSFAIGVVLGANRALARGLLWVVAVAGLVYAISGIVTFAIDPARIYLLHEKQAHLEWLTSPFVNRNTAGIYYGCCALIWLLFGCELIEWRWPSRRVSLPRLLARLDMPARRRLAGHAFGWLTCLLAMFLTGSRGGVGISLLAAVAAGAIFFRKRMPRRYGLIVALGVGSLVALALLQLLGGGVGARFSAMGLSDEGRFSTYRATLRMIWDHPWLGDGFGTFEWVYPAYRTDDISLRGTWNRAHNSWLELASDGGMLMAGAVMIALLAAFGVLAHGVRTRRRDVIVPLAALCASVAGALHSMIDFSLQITGYAVVIAALLGTGLSQSFRSGGAAGTGSDASVTAGPAG
;
A
#
# COMPACT_ATOMS: atom_id res chain seq x y z
N MET A 1 -33.09 2.24 -6.08
CA MET A 1 -31.68 2.13 -6.58
C MET A 1 -31.67 2.52 -8.04
N THR A 2 -31.41 3.78 -8.34
CA THR A 2 -31.34 4.29 -9.70
C THR A 2 -29.89 4.15 -10.18
N PRO A 3 -29.63 3.55 -11.35
CA PRO A 3 -28.26 3.38 -11.83
C PRO A 3 -27.60 4.75 -12.05
N LEU A 4 -26.32 4.83 -11.69
CA LEU A 4 -25.42 5.96 -11.91
C LEU A 4 -25.51 6.45 -13.37
N ARG A 5 -26.26 7.53 -13.63
CA ARG A 5 -26.11 8.28 -14.86
C ARG A 5 -24.79 9.05 -14.81
N LEU A 6 -23.81 8.56 -15.56
CA LEU A 6 -22.63 9.32 -15.93
C LEU A 6 -23.08 10.57 -16.71
N PRO A 7 -22.44 11.74 -16.53
CA PRO A 7 -22.78 12.94 -17.30
C PRO A 7 -22.58 12.64 -18.78
N SER A 8 -23.65 12.80 -19.54
CA SER A 8 -23.66 12.74 -21.00
C SER A 8 -22.87 13.93 -21.56
N GLY A 9 -21.61 13.75 -21.78
CA GLY A 9 -20.73 14.60 -22.56
C GLY A 9 -20.34 13.81 -23.81
N SER A 10 -20.89 14.19 -24.92
CA SER A 10 -20.68 13.67 -26.26
C SER A 10 -19.20 13.51 -26.62
N SER A 11 -18.74 12.32 -26.74
CA SER A 11 -17.84 11.76 -27.76
C SER A 11 -17.84 10.26 -27.50
N GLU A 12 -17.91 9.45 -28.53
CA GLU A 12 -17.93 8.00 -28.53
C GLU A 12 -16.98 7.43 -27.48
N ALA A 13 -17.51 7.09 -26.30
CA ALA A 13 -16.84 6.25 -25.35
C ALA A 13 -16.77 4.87 -26.01
N THR A 14 -15.71 4.62 -26.80
CA THR A 14 -15.40 3.30 -27.32
C THR A 14 -15.51 2.35 -26.16
N ALA A 15 -16.51 1.48 -26.19
CA ALA A 15 -16.75 0.51 -25.14
C ALA A 15 -15.46 -0.30 -24.94
N LEU A 16 -14.99 -0.39 -23.69
CA LEU A 16 -13.79 -1.18 -23.40
C LEU A 16 -13.95 -2.59 -23.98
N PRO A 17 -12.89 -3.15 -24.60
CA PRO A 17 -12.90 -4.51 -25.08
C PRO A 17 -13.36 -5.47 -23.99
N LEU A 18 -14.11 -6.50 -24.36
CA LEU A 18 -14.68 -7.46 -23.43
C LEU A 18 -13.63 -8.07 -22.47
N PRO A 19 -12.44 -8.50 -22.95
CA PRO A 19 -11.38 -8.99 -22.04
C PRO A 19 -10.96 -7.97 -21.00
N VAL A 20 -10.81 -6.69 -21.37
CA VAL A 20 -10.43 -5.62 -20.46
C VAL A 20 -11.51 -5.40 -19.39
N ARG A 21 -12.78 -5.48 -19.76
CA ARG A 21 -13.89 -5.36 -18.80
C ARG A 21 -13.86 -6.48 -17.77
N TRP A 22 -13.75 -7.73 -18.20
CA TRP A 22 -13.66 -8.88 -17.31
C TRP A 22 -12.44 -8.80 -16.39
N SER A 23 -11.27 -8.46 -16.96
CA SER A 23 -10.05 -8.29 -16.16
C SER A 23 -10.14 -7.15 -15.16
N SER A 24 -10.82 -6.05 -15.50
CA SER A 24 -11.06 -4.96 -14.54
C SER A 24 -11.92 -5.42 -13.37
N TRP A 25 -12.97 -6.22 -13.62
CA TRP A 25 -13.79 -6.79 -12.57
C TRP A 25 -13.02 -7.79 -11.71
N LEU A 26 -12.27 -8.69 -12.35
CA LEU A 26 -11.43 -9.67 -11.64
C LEU A 26 -10.39 -8.98 -10.77
N PHE A 27 -9.71 -7.97 -11.31
CA PHE A 27 -8.73 -7.17 -10.54
C PHE A 27 -9.37 -6.47 -9.35
N CYS A 28 -10.51 -5.81 -9.55
CA CYS A 28 -11.24 -5.18 -8.45
C CYS A 28 -11.71 -6.19 -7.40
N ALA A 29 -12.13 -7.38 -7.82
CA ALA A 29 -12.51 -8.46 -6.93
C ALA A 29 -11.31 -8.94 -6.10
N VAL A 30 -10.14 -9.15 -6.71
CA VAL A 30 -8.92 -9.52 -5.99
C VAL A 30 -8.53 -8.45 -4.98
N VAL A 31 -8.49 -7.16 -5.39
CA VAL A 31 -8.15 -6.05 -4.48
C VAL A 31 -9.14 -5.96 -3.31
N ALA A 32 -10.43 -6.18 -3.56
CA ALA A 32 -11.44 -6.17 -2.50
C ALA A 32 -11.35 -7.38 -1.56
N LEU A 33 -11.08 -8.58 -2.10
CA LEU A 33 -11.16 -9.84 -1.36
C LEU A 33 -9.83 -10.32 -0.77
N ALA A 34 -8.69 -9.80 -1.23
CA ALA A 34 -7.39 -10.20 -0.70
C ALA A 34 -7.25 -10.02 0.82
N PRO A 35 -7.86 -9.01 1.49
CA PRO A 35 -7.86 -8.94 2.95
C PRO A 35 -8.69 -10.05 3.63
N LEU A 36 -9.73 -10.59 2.96
CA LEU A 36 -10.75 -11.47 3.56
C LEU A 36 -10.18 -12.73 4.22
N PRO A 37 -9.28 -13.52 3.59
CA PRO A 37 -8.75 -14.73 4.22
C PRO A 37 -7.70 -14.39 5.29
N LEU A 38 -8.13 -13.79 6.41
CA LEU A 38 -7.25 -13.43 7.54
C LEU A 38 -6.05 -12.57 7.14
N GLY A 39 -6.24 -11.68 6.14
CA GLY A 39 -5.18 -10.87 5.55
C GLY A 39 -4.34 -11.62 4.52
N SER A 40 -4.74 -12.83 4.11
CA SER A 40 -3.99 -13.67 3.15
C SER A 40 -2.58 -14.01 3.63
N VAL A 41 -2.45 -14.38 4.90
CA VAL A 41 -1.21 -14.89 5.47
C VAL A 41 -0.95 -16.33 5.01
N GLY A 42 0.32 -16.78 5.06
CA GLY A 42 0.72 -18.11 4.59
C GLY A 42 1.03 -18.13 3.10
N VAL A 43 1.25 -19.33 2.53
CA VAL A 43 1.75 -19.50 1.14
C VAL A 43 0.64 -19.71 0.11
N ILE A 44 -0.50 -20.27 0.51
CA ILE A 44 -1.57 -20.67 -0.42
C ILE A 44 -2.32 -19.45 -0.95
N ALA A 45 -2.74 -18.53 -0.08
CA ALA A 45 -3.52 -17.38 -0.49
C ALA A 45 -2.75 -16.43 -1.45
N PRO A 46 -1.48 -16.06 -1.19
CA PRO A 46 -0.70 -15.30 -2.15
C PRO A 46 -0.54 -15.99 -3.51
N ALA A 47 -0.42 -17.31 -3.55
CA ALA A 47 -0.34 -18.07 -4.80
C ALA A 47 -1.64 -17.99 -5.60
N ILE A 48 -2.81 -18.16 -4.94
CA ILE A 48 -4.12 -18.02 -5.57
C ILE A 48 -4.28 -16.60 -6.14
N TRP A 49 -3.96 -15.56 -5.36
CA TRP A 49 -4.05 -14.18 -5.82
C TRP A 49 -3.10 -13.90 -6.99
N SER A 50 -1.90 -14.47 -6.99
CA SER A 50 -0.95 -14.34 -8.10
C SER A 50 -1.49 -14.95 -9.38
N ILE A 51 -2.13 -16.12 -9.32
CA ILE A 51 -2.78 -16.75 -10.49
C ILE A 51 -3.91 -15.87 -11.02
N LEU A 52 -4.82 -15.41 -10.15
CA LEU A 52 -5.96 -14.58 -10.55
C LEU A 52 -5.50 -13.23 -11.14
N LEU A 53 -4.47 -12.61 -10.54
CA LEU A 53 -3.88 -11.38 -11.06
C LEU A 53 -3.15 -11.65 -12.38
N GLY A 54 -2.47 -12.79 -12.55
CA GLY A 54 -1.87 -13.19 -13.83
C GLY A 54 -2.90 -13.29 -14.96
N ILE A 55 -4.05 -13.94 -14.68
CA ILE A 55 -5.18 -14.02 -15.61
C ILE A 55 -5.72 -12.60 -15.93
N ALA A 56 -5.87 -11.76 -14.91
CA ALA A 56 -6.32 -10.37 -15.11
C ALA A 56 -5.32 -9.57 -15.97
N LEU A 57 -4.01 -9.76 -15.79
CA LEU A 57 -2.98 -9.07 -16.55
C LEU A 57 -3.07 -9.44 -18.05
N LEU A 58 -3.26 -10.72 -18.38
CA LEU A 58 -3.41 -11.15 -19.78
C LEU A 58 -4.59 -10.45 -20.47
N GLY A 59 -5.71 -10.28 -19.79
CA GLY A 59 -6.89 -9.66 -20.38
C GLY A 59 -6.82 -8.13 -20.50
N VAL A 60 -5.86 -7.46 -19.85
CA VAL A 60 -5.64 -6.00 -20.02
C VAL A 60 -4.59 -5.67 -21.09
N LEU A 61 -3.88 -6.65 -21.66
CA LEU A 61 -2.89 -6.46 -22.71
C LEU A 61 -3.42 -5.66 -23.94
N PRO A 62 -4.70 -5.76 -24.35
CA PRO A 62 -5.23 -4.96 -25.47
C PRO A 62 -5.32 -3.45 -25.17
N MET A 63 -5.06 -3.00 -23.94
CA MET A 63 -5.10 -1.57 -23.62
C MET A 63 -3.93 -0.82 -24.26
N ARG A 64 -4.26 0.30 -24.91
CA ARG A 64 -3.23 1.21 -25.45
C ARG A 64 -2.59 2.01 -24.31
N LEU A 65 -1.28 1.84 -24.15
CA LEU A 65 -0.48 2.54 -23.16
C LEU A 65 0.28 3.70 -23.80
N ARG A 66 0.50 4.75 -23.00
CA ARG A 66 1.38 5.88 -23.37
C ARG A 66 2.82 5.58 -22.98
N GLY A 67 3.77 6.32 -23.53
CA GLY A 67 5.18 6.16 -23.21
C GLY A 67 5.49 6.25 -21.70
N SER A 68 4.75 7.08 -20.95
CA SER A 68 4.92 7.17 -19.50
C SER A 68 4.53 5.90 -18.74
N GLN A 69 3.44 5.23 -19.13
CA GLN A 69 3.05 3.94 -18.54
C GLN A 69 4.03 2.83 -18.94
N LEU A 70 4.45 2.83 -20.21
CA LEU A 70 5.47 1.88 -20.68
C LEU A 70 6.80 2.07 -19.93
N ALA A 71 7.22 3.31 -19.68
CA ALA A 71 8.42 3.59 -18.88
C ALA A 71 8.30 3.06 -17.45
N ILE A 72 7.15 3.25 -16.79
CA ILE A 72 6.92 2.68 -15.44
C ILE A 72 7.03 1.16 -15.48
N LEU A 73 6.37 0.50 -16.44
CA LEU A 73 6.40 -0.95 -16.56
C LEU A 73 7.81 -1.47 -16.91
N ALA A 74 8.56 -0.75 -17.77
CA ALA A 74 9.94 -1.09 -18.09
C ALA A 74 10.87 -1.00 -16.87
N VAL A 75 10.76 0.05 -16.06
CA VAL A 75 11.50 0.17 -14.79
C VAL A 75 11.10 -0.96 -13.84
N THR A 76 9.82 -1.28 -13.74
CA THR A 76 9.35 -2.39 -12.91
C THR A 76 9.92 -3.73 -13.39
N ALA A 77 9.94 -3.97 -14.70
CA ALA A 77 10.54 -5.18 -15.28
C ALA A 77 12.04 -5.25 -14.98
N LEU A 78 12.77 -4.15 -15.11
CA LEU A 78 14.20 -4.09 -14.78
C LEU A 78 14.46 -4.43 -13.31
N LEU A 79 13.66 -3.87 -12.39
CA LEU A 79 13.76 -4.18 -10.96
C LEU A 79 13.42 -5.64 -10.66
N THR A 80 12.44 -6.21 -11.39
CA THR A 80 12.11 -7.64 -11.29
C THR A 80 13.27 -8.51 -11.76
N VAL A 81 13.92 -8.14 -12.86
CA VAL A 81 15.11 -8.86 -13.36
C VAL A 81 16.25 -8.77 -12.33
N LEU A 82 16.48 -7.61 -11.73
CA LEU A 82 17.48 -7.45 -10.66
C LEU A 82 17.16 -8.34 -9.47
N ALA A 83 15.90 -8.36 -9.02
CA ALA A 83 15.47 -9.23 -7.92
C ALA A 83 15.67 -10.73 -8.28
N MET A 84 15.31 -11.13 -9.49
CA MET A 84 15.54 -12.50 -9.95
C MET A 84 17.03 -12.87 -10.03
N LEU A 85 17.89 -11.92 -10.39
CA LEU A 85 19.34 -12.11 -10.36
C LEU A 85 19.83 -12.32 -8.92
N VAL A 86 19.39 -11.50 -7.98
CA VAL A 86 19.74 -11.68 -6.55
C VAL A 86 19.26 -13.04 -6.05
N LEU A 87 18.02 -13.44 -6.36
CA LEU A 87 17.51 -14.76 -5.97
C LEU A 87 18.28 -15.91 -6.61
N HIS A 88 18.72 -15.74 -7.87
CA HIS A 88 19.60 -16.72 -8.53
C HIS A 88 20.93 -16.83 -7.80
N GLU A 89 21.62 -15.71 -7.54
CA GLU A 89 22.90 -15.69 -6.83
C GLU A 89 22.81 -16.33 -5.45
N GLN A 90 21.70 -16.09 -4.75
CA GLN A 90 21.47 -16.68 -3.42
C GLN A 90 21.28 -18.20 -3.47
N SER A 91 20.55 -18.71 -4.47
CA SER A 91 20.07 -20.11 -4.50
C SER A 91 20.92 -21.04 -5.36
N ALA A 92 21.69 -20.49 -6.30
CA ALA A 92 22.45 -21.29 -7.26
C ALA A 92 23.61 -22.06 -6.62
N VAL A 93 23.86 -23.27 -7.10
CA VAL A 93 25.06 -24.05 -6.77
C VAL A 93 26.32 -23.40 -7.35
N ARG A 94 26.16 -22.75 -8.50
CA ARG A 94 27.22 -22.01 -9.20
C ARG A 94 26.72 -20.62 -9.50
N PRO A 95 26.86 -19.68 -8.56
CA PRO A 95 26.44 -18.31 -8.77
C PRO A 95 27.27 -17.65 -9.89
N TRP A 96 26.67 -16.77 -10.66
CA TRP A 96 27.32 -16.08 -11.77
C TRP A 96 28.29 -14.99 -11.31
N LEU A 97 27.95 -14.31 -10.22
CA LEU A 97 28.70 -13.18 -9.65
C LEU A 97 29.66 -13.62 -8.52
N GLY A 98 29.66 -14.90 -8.17
CA GLY A 98 30.59 -15.46 -7.19
C GLY A 98 30.27 -15.12 -5.73
N GLY A 99 28.99 -15.07 -5.35
CA GLY A 99 28.57 -14.90 -3.97
C GLY A 99 29.20 -15.93 -3.02
N ALA A 100 29.74 -15.48 -1.89
CA ALA A 100 30.34 -16.37 -0.90
C ALA A 100 29.27 -17.26 -0.25
N PRO A 101 29.43 -18.58 -0.21
CA PRO A 101 28.50 -19.48 0.45
C PRO A 101 28.39 -19.20 1.93
N ASN A 102 27.21 -19.41 2.51
CA ASN A 102 27.04 -19.34 3.97
C ASN A 102 27.88 -20.42 4.68
N ALA A 103 28.58 -20.03 5.73
CA ALA A 103 29.46 -20.91 6.51
C ALA A 103 28.74 -22.15 7.08
N LEU A 104 27.44 -22.05 7.31
CA LEU A 104 26.60 -23.14 7.81
C LEU A 104 26.67 -24.39 6.92
N TRP A 105 26.85 -24.25 5.60
CA TRP A 105 27.00 -25.40 4.71
C TRP A 105 28.26 -26.23 4.98
N ALA A 106 29.37 -25.56 5.29
CA ALA A 106 30.59 -26.24 5.65
C ALA A 106 30.50 -26.95 7.02
N GLU A 107 29.78 -26.38 7.98
CA GLU A 107 29.54 -26.99 9.27
C GLU A 107 28.59 -28.17 9.17
N ALA A 108 27.48 -28.03 8.42
CA ALA A 108 26.54 -29.11 8.19
C ALA A 108 27.17 -30.28 7.45
N GLY A 109 28.08 -30.03 6.48
CA GLY A 109 28.84 -31.06 5.77
C GLY A 109 29.77 -31.90 6.66
N LYS A 110 30.22 -31.37 7.81
CA LYS A 110 30.98 -32.14 8.79
C LYS A 110 30.12 -33.13 9.59
N LEU A 111 28.82 -32.85 9.69
CA LEU A 111 27.90 -33.61 10.53
C LEU A 111 27.06 -34.61 9.72
N LEU A 112 26.94 -34.40 8.43
CA LEU A 112 26.07 -35.19 7.54
C LEU A 112 26.95 -36.04 6.59
N PRO A 113 26.61 -37.32 6.35
CA PRO A 113 27.36 -38.21 5.44
C PRO A 113 26.97 -37.94 3.97
N ALA A 114 26.80 -36.69 3.59
CA ALA A 114 26.40 -36.29 2.23
C ALA A 114 27.14 -35.02 1.79
N GLU A 115 27.52 -34.97 0.50
CA GLU A 115 27.99 -33.70 -0.08
C GLU A 115 26.84 -32.72 -0.18
N LEU A 116 26.94 -31.63 0.62
CA LEU A 116 25.98 -30.54 0.56
C LEU A 116 26.52 -29.46 -0.38
N PRO A 117 25.88 -29.22 -1.53
CA PRO A 117 26.32 -28.15 -2.41
C PRO A 117 26.09 -26.80 -1.72
N PRO A 118 27.15 -26.00 -1.49
CA PRO A 118 27.04 -24.74 -0.74
C PRO A 118 26.27 -23.69 -1.55
N ALA A 119 25.58 -22.79 -0.85
CA ALA A 119 24.88 -21.64 -1.44
C ALA A 119 25.01 -20.41 -0.50
N VAL A 120 24.72 -19.23 -1.03
CA VAL A 120 24.63 -18.00 -0.22
C VAL A 120 23.51 -18.13 0.80
N THR A 121 22.32 -18.55 0.35
CA THR A 121 21.19 -18.80 1.26
C THR A 121 21.35 -20.08 2.06
N ILE A 122 20.85 -20.10 3.29
CA ILE A 122 20.77 -21.32 4.11
C ILE A 122 19.66 -22.27 3.67
N ALA A 123 18.67 -21.78 2.89
CA ALA A 123 17.53 -22.57 2.44
C ALA A 123 17.16 -22.24 0.99
N ARG A 124 17.65 -23.05 0.04
CA ARG A 124 17.48 -22.82 -1.41
C ARG A 124 16.03 -22.82 -1.89
N SER A 125 15.17 -23.59 -1.27
CA SER A 125 13.76 -23.68 -1.63
C SER A 125 12.91 -22.52 -1.08
N GLN A 126 13.43 -21.76 -0.13
CA GLN A 126 12.65 -20.74 0.56
C GLN A 126 12.10 -19.63 -0.34
N PRO A 127 12.82 -19.14 -1.36
CA PRO A 127 12.25 -18.14 -2.27
C PRO A 127 10.94 -18.58 -2.94
N PHE A 128 10.76 -19.88 -3.22
CA PHE A 128 9.52 -20.41 -3.82
C PHE A 128 8.32 -20.28 -2.86
N TYR A 129 8.54 -20.35 -1.55
CA TYR A 129 7.48 -20.19 -0.56
C TYR A 129 7.23 -18.73 -0.18
N SER A 130 8.25 -17.88 -0.28
CA SER A 130 8.20 -16.49 0.17
C SER A 130 7.87 -15.49 -0.94
N ALA A 131 8.12 -15.83 -2.22
CA ALA A 131 7.93 -14.91 -3.35
C ALA A 131 6.47 -14.60 -3.67
N GLY A 132 5.50 -15.37 -3.18
CA GLY A 132 4.08 -15.19 -3.52
C GLY A 132 3.55 -13.78 -3.25
N VAL A 133 3.94 -13.18 -2.14
CA VAL A 133 3.56 -11.79 -1.81
C VAL A 133 4.14 -10.80 -2.82
N ALA A 134 5.43 -10.93 -3.14
CA ALA A 134 6.12 -10.06 -4.09
C ALA A 134 5.51 -10.18 -5.50
N ILE A 135 5.22 -11.38 -5.96
CA ILE A 135 4.58 -11.65 -7.26
C ILE A 135 3.18 -11.02 -7.30
N ALA A 136 2.35 -11.25 -6.28
CA ALA A 136 1.02 -10.64 -6.19
C ALA A 136 1.08 -9.10 -6.22
N CYS A 137 2.04 -8.50 -5.50
CA CYS A 137 2.26 -7.05 -5.51
C CYS A 137 2.70 -6.53 -6.88
N LEU A 138 3.65 -7.18 -7.54
CA LEU A 138 4.12 -6.79 -8.88
C LEU A 138 3.00 -6.85 -9.91
N LEU A 139 2.23 -7.94 -9.92
CA LEU A 139 1.08 -8.09 -10.81
C LEU A 139 0.00 -7.05 -10.52
N SER A 140 -0.35 -6.85 -9.25
CA SER A 140 -1.33 -5.84 -8.83
C SER A 140 -0.89 -4.43 -9.22
N PHE A 141 0.38 -4.10 -9.03
CA PHE A 141 0.97 -2.84 -9.46
C PHE A 141 0.89 -2.66 -10.98
N ALA A 142 1.32 -3.66 -11.75
CA ALA A 142 1.32 -3.60 -13.21
C ALA A 142 -0.10 -3.42 -13.77
N ILE A 143 -1.07 -4.18 -13.29
CA ILE A 143 -2.48 -4.03 -13.68
C ILE A 143 -2.99 -2.65 -13.27
N GLY A 144 -2.64 -2.17 -12.07
CA GLY A 144 -2.94 -0.82 -11.60
C GLY A 144 -2.41 0.27 -12.54
N VAL A 145 -1.18 0.12 -13.06
CA VAL A 145 -0.60 1.03 -14.08
C VAL A 145 -1.42 0.98 -15.37
N VAL A 146 -1.75 -0.20 -15.87
CA VAL A 146 -2.47 -0.38 -17.14
C VAL A 146 -3.91 0.16 -17.03
N LEU A 147 -4.69 -0.30 -16.05
CA LEU A 147 -6.08 0.14 -15.86
C LEU A 147 -6.16 1.61 -15.42
N GLY A 148 -5.17 2.06 -14.67
CA GLY A 148 -5.01 3.45 -14.26
C GLY A 148 -4.87 4.43 -15.42
N ALA A 149 -4.52 3.99 -16.64
CA ALA A 149 -4.55 4.82 -17.83
C ALA A 149 -5.97 5.36 -18.16
N ASN A 150 -7.00 4.59 -17.79
CA ASN A 150 -8.39 5.00 -17.90
C ASN A 150 -8.86 5.67 -16.58
N ARG A 151 -9.34 6.91 -16.70
CA ARG A 151 -9.76 7.72 -15.56
C ARG A 151 -10.93 7.12 -14.78
N ALA A 152 -11.91 6.54 -15.48
CA ALA A 152 -13.08 5.94 -14.84
C ALA A 152 -12.69 4.69 -14.04
N LEU A 153 -11.81 3.84 -14.58
CA LEU A 153 -11.30 2.66 -13.89
C LEU A 153 -10.44 3.04 -12.69
N ALA A 154 -9.58 4.07 -12.82
CA ALA A 154 -8.78 4.59 -11.71
C ALA A 154 -9.66 5.07 -10.53
N ARG A 155 -10.73 5.80 -10.81
CA ARG A 155 -11.69 6.21 -9.78
C ARG A 155 -12.49 5.03 -9.23
N GLY A 156 -12.84 4.08 -10.10
CA GLY A 156 -13.51 2.84 -9.71
C GLY A 156 -12.72 2.05 -8.70
N LEU A 157 -11.40 1.95 -8.87
CA LEU A 157 -10.53 1.28 -7.90
C LEU A 157 -10.55 1.96 -6.52
N LEU A 158 -10.50 3.30 -6.45
CA LEU A 158 -10.63 4.01 -5.17
C LEU A 158 -11.97 3.68 -4.48
N TRP A 159 -13.06 3.62 -5.25
CA TRP A 159 -14.36 3.22 -4.73
C TRP A 159 -14.37 1.78 -4.22
N VAL A 160 -13.76 0.84 -4.94
CA VAL A 160 -13.64 -0.56 -4.52
C VAL A 160 -12.91 -0.66 -3.18
N VAL A 161 -11.76 0.00 -3.04
CA VAL A 161 -10.98 -0.02 -1.79
C VAL A 161 -11.76 0.63 -0.64
N ALA A 162 -12.40 1.77 -0.89
CA ALA A 162 -13.18 2.47 0.14
C ALA A 162 -14.38 1.64 0.62
N VAL A 163 -15.14 1.05 -0.31
CA VAL A 163 -16.32 0.25 0.02
C VAL A 163 -15.94 -1.07 0.68
N ALA A 164 -14.92 -1.78 0.17
CA ALA A 164 -14.41 -2.99 0.80
C ALA A 164 -13.94 -2.71 2.24
N GLY A 165 -13.17 -1.61 2.43
CA GLY A 165 -12.75 -1.16 3.75
C GLY A 165 -13.91 -0.85 4.70
N LEU A 166 -14.97 -0.22 4.20
CA LEU A 166 -16.19 0.05 4.99
C LEU A 166 -16.90 -1.25 5.40
N VAL A 167 -17.03 -2.21 4.49
CA VAL A 167 -17.65 -3.51 4.78
C VAL A 167 -16.83 -4.25 5.85
N TYR A 168 -15.52 -4.27 5.72
CA TYR A 168 -14.63 -4.87 6.73
C TYR A 168 -14.67 -4.13 8.07
N ALA A 169 -14.75 -2.79 8.04
CA ALA A 169 -14.87 -2.00 9.26
C ALA A 169 -16.17 -2.32 10.01
N ILE A 170 -17.30 -2.36 9.31
CA ILE A 170 -18.60 -2.71 9.91
C ILE A 170 -18.56 -4.13 10.48
N SER A 171 -18.14 -5.12 9.66
CA SER A 171 -18.07 -6.52 10.11
C SER A 171 -17.10 -6.70 11.28
N GLY A 172 -15.96 -6.00 11.24
CA GLY A 172 -14.97 -6.03 12.30
C GLY A 172 -15.47 -5.42 13.61
N ILE A 173 -16.17 -4.26 13.56
CA ILE A 173 -16.76 -3.61 14.72
C ILE A 173 -17.86 -4.52 15.32
N VAL A 174 -18.72 -5.08 14.49
CA VAL A 174 -19.78 -5.99 14.94
C VAL A 174 -19.18 -7.23 15.61
N THR A 175 -18.22 -7.88 14.96
CA THR A 175 -17.53 -9.04 15.55
C THR A 175 -16.87 -8.69 16.88
N PHE A 176 -16.16 -7.56 16.93
CA PHE A 176 -15.49 -7.10 18.14
C PHE A 176 -16.45 -6.79 19.29
N ALA A 177 -17.64 -6.25 18.98
CA ALA A 177 -18.67 -5.98 19.99
C ALA A 177 -19.33 -7.24 20.54
N ILE A 178 -19.42 -8.32 19.73
CA ILE A 178 -20.05 -9.60 20.15
C ILE A 178 -19.01 -10.49 20.85
N ASP A 179 -17.85 -10.69 20.22
CA ASP A 179 -16.77 -11.52 20.75
C ASP A 179 -15.40 -10.95 20.27
N PRO A 180 -14.70 -10.19 21.11
CA PRO A 180 -13.42 -9.61 20.75
C PRO A 180 -12.30 -10.64 20.52
N ALA A 181 -12.47 -11.89 21.02
CA ALA A 181 -11.49 -12.97 20.84
C ALA A 181 -11.60 -13.67 19.49
N ARG A 182 -12.57 -13.31 18.63
CA ARG A 182 -12.78 -13.94 17.33
C ARG A 182 -12.60 -12.97 16.15
N ILE A 183 -12.31 -13.55 14.99
CA ILE A 183 -12.37 -12.89 13.68
C ILE A 183 -13.57 -13.48 12.93
N TYR A 184 -14.46 -12.63 12.40
CA TYR A 184 -15.71 -13.01 11.70
C TYR A 184 -16.64 -13.92 12.52
N LEU A 185 -16.49 -13.97 13.83
CA LEU A 185 -17.17 -14.94 14.74
C LEU A 185 -16.82 -16.42 14.46
N LEU A 186 -15.86 -16.68 13.59
CA LEU A 186 -15.49 -18.03 13.12
C LEU A 186 -14.11 -18.48 13.62
N HIS A 187 -13.11 -17.59 13.55
CA HIS A 187 -11.73 -17.92 13.89
C HIS A 187 -11.34 -17.38 15.26
N GLU A 188 -10.87 -18.24 16.13
CA GLU A 188 -10.30 -17.85 17.42
C GLU A 188 -8.94 -17.21 17.23
N LYS A 189 -8.73 -16.07 17.86
CA LYS A 189 -7.46 -15.38 17.85
C LYS A 189 -6.46 -16.04 18.78
N GLN A 190 -5.23 -16.18 18.34
CA GLN A 190 -4.11 -16.61 19.17
C GLN A 190 -3.39 -15.44 19.84
N ALA A 191 -3.56 -14.23 19.33
CA ALA A 191 -2.96 -12.99 19.84
C ALA A 191 -3.92 -11.81 19.66
N HIS A 192 -3.66 -10.70 20.35
CA HIS A 192 -4.46 -9.48 20.24
C HIS A 192 -5.95 -9.64 20.60
N LEU A 193 -6.25 -10.45 21.63
CA LEU A 193 -7.61 -10.83 22.01
C LEU A 193 -8.51 -9.63 22.34
N GLU A 194 -7.94 -8.56 22.92
CA GLU A 194 -8.65 -7.36 23.37
C GLU A 194 -8.75 -6.27 22.27
N TRP A 195 -8.33 -6.54 21.02
CA TRP A 195 -8.26 -5.54 19.97
C TRP A 195 -8.96 -5.99 18.70
N LEU A 196 -9.54 -5.04 17.97
CA LEU A 196 -10.04 -5.33 16.63
C LEU A 196 -8.89 -5.66 15.68
N THR A 197 -8.95 -6.82 15.05
CA THR A 197 -7.94 -7.25 14.07
C THR A 197 -8.55 -7.53 12.69
N SER A 198 -9.83 -7.93 12.63
CA SER A 198 -10.53 -8.26 11.37
C SER A 198 -10.31 -7.19 10.29
N PRO A 199 -10.09 -7.54 9.03
CA PRO A 199 -10.01 -8.90 8.46
C PRO A 199 -8.64 -9.57 8.62
N PHE A 200 -7.70 -8.94 9.30
CA PHE A 200 -6.33 -9.42 9.50
C PHE A 200 -6.18 -10.17 10.83
N VAL A 201 -5.09 -10.93 10.95
CA VAL A 201 -4.65 -11.51 12.24
C VAL A 201 -3.91 -10.43 13.05
N ASN A 202 -3.11 -9.59 12.36
CA ASN A 202 -2.31 -8.54 12.99
C ASN A 202 -3.10 -7.24 13.13
N ARG A 203 -3.23 -6.72 14.36
CA ARG A 203 -3.91 -5.46 14.68
C ARG A 203 -3.25 -4.24 14.03
N ASN A 204 -1.92 -4.26 13.86
CA ASN A 204 -1.19 -3.14 13.27
C ASN A 204 -1.49 -3.01 11.77
N THR A 205 -1.55 -4.16 11.07
CA THR A 205 -1.97 -4.21 9.66
C THR A 205 -3.42 -3.77 9.50
N ALA A 206 -4.32 -4.19 10.39
CA ALA A 206 -5.71 -3.72 10.39
C ALA A 206 -5.78 -2.19 10.58
N GLY A 207 -5.00 -1.63 11.52
CA GLY A 207 -4.97 -0.20 11.80
C GLY A 207 -4.56 0.64 10.59
N ILE A 208 -3.46 0.30 9.94
CA ILE A 208 -3.00 1.04 8.75
C ILE A 208 -3.92 0.83 7.55
N TYR A 209 -4.52 -0.35 7.38
CA TYR A 209 -5.50 -0.63 6.32
C TYR A 209 -6.75 0.25 6.46
N TYR A 210 -7.36 0.29 7.66
CA TYR A 210 -8.52 1.14 7.91
C TYR A 210 -8.19 2.62 7.81
N GLY A 211 -6.99 3.02 8.21
CA GLY A 211 -6.49 4.37 7.99
C GLY A 211 -6.41 4.77 6.52
N CYS A 212 -5.93 3.88 5.65
CA CYS A 212 -5.92 4.10 4.20
C CYS A 212 -7.35 4.17 3.62
N CYS A 213 -8.27 3.34 4.09
CA CYS A 213 -9.67 3.40 3.64
C CYS A 213 -10.36 4.69 4.12
N ALA A 214 -10.14 5.10 5.36
CA ALA A 214 -10.62 6.38 5.89
C ALA A 214 -10.08 7.57 5.08
N LEU A 215 -8.80 7.55 4.72
CA LEU A 215 -8.18 8.56 3.87
C LEU A 215 -8.91 8.72 2.52
N ILE A 216 -9.28 7.62 1.86
CA ILE A 216 -9.99 7.66 0.58
C ILE A 216 -11.40 8.23 0.76
N TRP A 217 -12.13 7.84 1.80
CA TRP A 217 -13.44 8.41 2.13
C TRP A 217 -13.35 9.92 2.40
N LEU A 218 -12.34 10.36 3.15
CA LEU A 218 -12.06 11.78 3.40
C LEU A 218 -11.86 12.54 2.09
N LEU A 219 -11.05 12.00 1.17
CA LEU A 219 -10.77 12.63 -0.12
C LEU A 219 -12.01 12.74 -1.01
N PHE A 220 -12.91 11.75 -1.01
CA PHE A 220 -14.19 11.85 -1.69
C PHE A 220 -15.07 12.97 -1.11
N GLY A 221 -15.10 13.12 0.20
CA GLY A 221 -15.76 14.24 0.88
C GLY A 221 -15.15 15.59 0.52
N CYS A 222 -13.83 15.69 0.54
CA CYS A 222 -13.10 16.90 0.14
C CYS A 222 -13.37 17.29 -1.31
N GLU A 223 -13.40 16.33 -2.23
CA GLU A 223 -13.69 16.58 -3.65
C GLU A 223 -15.13 17.08 -3.84
N LEU A 224 -16.10 16.49 -3.14
CA LEU A 224 -17.50 16.94 -3.20
C LEU A 224 -17.65 18.38 -2.68
N ILE A 225 -16.98 18.71 -1.58
CA ILE A 225 -16.94 20.06 -1.01
C ILE A 225 -16.30 21.03 -2.00
N GLU A 226 -15.12 20.70 -2.57
CA GLU A 226 -14.40 21.56 -3.52
C GLU A 226 -15.26 21.86 -4.76
N TRP A 227 -15.94 20.86 -5.30
CA TRP A 227 -16.83 21.00 -6.45
C TRP A 227 -17.98 21.98 -6.22
N ARG A 228 -18.48 22.05 -5.01
CA ARG A 228 -19.62 22.90 -4.60
C ARG A 228 -19.18 24.24 -4.03
N TRP A 229 -17.88 24.51 -3.90
CA TRP A 229 -17.35 25.73 -3.29
C TRP A 229 -17.20 26.85 -4.33
N PRO A 230 -18.15 27.80 -4.41
CA PRO A 230 -18.21 28.77 -5.51
C PRO A 230 -17.09 29.79 -5.48
N SER A 231 -16.64 30.21 -4.29
CA SER A 231 -15.55 31.18 -4.16
C SER A 231 -14.84 31.06 -2.81
N ARG A 232 -13.60 31.60 -2.71
CA ARG A 232 -12.81 31.63 -1.47
C ARG A 232 -13.46 32.48 -0.35
N ARG A 233 -14.43 33.36 -0.69
CA ARG A 233 -15.11 34.25 0.27
C ARG A 233 -16.24 33.57 1.02
N VAL A 234 -16.70 32.40 0.59
CA VAL A 234 -17.75 31.65 1.26
C VAL A 234 -17.14 30.80 2.36
N SER A 235 -17.59 31.00 3.60
CA SER A 235 -17.18 30.16 4.73
C SER A 235 -17.75 28.74 4.62
N LEU A 236 -17.03 27.74 5.15
CA LEU A 236 -17.47 26.33 5.13
C LEU A 236 -18.88 26.14 5.73
N PRO A 237 -19.24 26.72 6.87
CA PRO A 237 -20.62 26.60 7.41
C PRO A 237 -21.69 27.11 6.44
N ARG A 238 -21.44 28.26 5.77
CA ARG A 238 -22.35 28.80 4.77
C ARG A 238 -22.47 27.93 3.53
N LEU A 239 -21.35 27.30 3.13
CA LEU A 239 -21.37 26.34 2.02
C LEU A 239 -22.22 25.11 2.39
N LEU A 240 -22.01 24.52 3.57
CA LEU A 240 -22.75 23.35 4.04
C LEU A 240 -24.26 23.64 4.15
N ALA A 241 -24.63 24.84 4.61
CA ALA A 241 -26.03 25.28 4.67
C ALA A 241 -26.71 25.38 3.29
N ARG A 242 -25.94 25.64 2.22
CA ARG A 242 -26.43 25.82 0.84
C ARG A 242 -26.39 24.54 0.01
N LEU A 243 -25.90 23.42 0.53
CA LEU A 243 -25.91 22.17 -0.19
C LEU A 243 -27.37 21.70 -0.43
N ASP A 244 -27.63 21.26 -1.65
CA ASP A 244 -28.85 20.56 -2.01
C ASP A 244 -28.95 19.18 -1.34
N MET A 245 -30.15 18.64 -1.22
CA MET A 245 -30.40 17.36 -0.53
C MET A 245 -29.57 16.20 -1.11
N PRO A 246 -29.40 16.05 -2.45
CA PRO A 246 -28.53 15.02 -3.00
C PRO A 246 -27.08 15.15 -2.58
N ALA A 247 -26.52 16.39 -2.56
CA ALA A 247 -25.15 16.61 -2.11
C ALA A 247 -24.98 16.35 -0.61
N ARG A 248 -25.96 16.76 0.22
CA ARG A 248 -25.95 16.45 1.66
C ARG A 248 -25.96 14.95 1.91
N ARG A 249 -26.81 14.18 1.20
CA ARG A 249 -26.84 12.70 1.32
C ARG A 249 -25.50 12.07 0.91
N ARG A 250 -24.87 12.53 -0.17
CA ARG A 250 -23.54 12.06 -0.60
C ARG A 250 -22.47 12.39 0.43
N LEU A 251 -22.47 13.62 0.94
CA LEU A 251 -21.52 14.03 1.98
C LEU A 251 -21.70 13.23 3.27
N ALA A 252 -22.93 12.98 3.69
CA ALA A 252 -23.26 12.13 4.82
C ALA A 252 -22.77 10.69 4.61
N GLY A 253 -22.91 10.13 3.39
CA GLY A 253 -22.37 8.81 3.05
C GLY A 253 -20.84 8.75 3.13
N HIS A 254 -20.14 9.78 2.62
CA HIS A 254 -18.67 9.86 2.74
C HIS A 254 -18.23 10.05 4.19
N ALA A 255 -18.94 10.88 4.96
CA ALA A 255 -18.67 11.06 6.39
C ALA A 255 -18.92 9.77 7.19
N PHE A 256 -19.99 9.04 6.88
CA PHE A 256 -20.26 7.74 7.50
C PHE A 256 -19.14 6.73 7.22
N GLY A 257 -18.73 6.59 5.95
CA GLY A 257 -17.61 5.70 5.59
C GLY A 257 -16.30 6.10 6.28
N TRP A 258 -16.01 7.40 6.32
CA TRP A 258 -14.83 7.93 7.00
C TRP A 258 -14.85 7.64 8.50
N LEU A 259 -15.93 7.98 9.21
CA LEU A 259 -16.07 7.79 10.65
C LEU A 259 -16.05 6.31 11.04
N THR A 260 -16.70 5.45 10.26
CA THR A 260 -16.72 4.00 10.52
C THR A 260 -15.33 3.39 10.37
N CYS A 261 -14.58 3.75 9.31
CA CYS A 261 -13.21 3.29 9.15
C CYS A 261 -12.28 3.88 10.23
N LEU A 262 -12.47 5.13 10.66
CA LEU A 262 -11.73 5.71 11.78
C LEU A 262 -12.01 4.96 13.09
N LEU A 263 -13.29 4.68 13.39
CA LEU A 263 -13.65 3.91 14.58
C LEU A 263 -12.98 2.54 14.58
N ALA A 264 -13.08 1.81 13.46
CA ALA A 264 -12.40 0.52 13.33
C ALA A 264 -10.88 0.65 13.53
N MET A 265 -10.26 1.67 12.93
CA MET A 265 -8.83 1.96 13.11
C MET A 265 -8.46 2.17 14.58
N PHE A 266 -9.23 2.97 15.33
CA PHE A 266 -8.98 3.21 16.75
C PHE A 266 -9.17 1.94 17.59
N LEU A 267 -10.17 1.13 17.30
CA LEU A 267 -10.43 -0.13 18.00
C LEU A 267 -9.32 -1.17 17.79
N THR A 268 -8.43 -0.99 16.81
CA THR A 268 -7.24 -1.85 16.67
C THR A 268 -6.20 -1.62 17.76
N GLY A 269 -6.21 -0.48 18.46
CA GLY A 269 -5.19 -0.09 19.44
C GLY A 269 -3.77 0.03 18.86
N SER A 270 -3.62 0.10 17.53
CA SER A 270 -2.33 0.24 16.86
C SER A 270 -1.83 1.67 16.91
N ARG A 271 -0.93 2.00 17.84
CA ARG A 271 -0.40 3.37 17.99
C ARG A 271 0.26 3.88 16.69
N GLY A 272 1.13 3.07 16.09
CA GLY A 272 1.81 3.41 14.83
C GLY A 272 0.84 3.56 13.67
N GLY A 273 -0.08 2.59 13.50
CA GLY A 273 -1.11 2.62 12.45
C GLY A 273 -2.01 3.86 12.55
N VAL A 274 -2.50 4.18 13.76
CA VAL A 274 -3.34 5.36 14.03
C VAL A 274 -2.58 6.65 13.77
N GLY A 275 -1.40 6.81 14.38
CA GLY A 275 -0.61 8.05 14.26
C GLY A 275 -0.22 8.37 12.82
N ILE A 276 0.32 7.39 12.10
CA ILE A 276 0.73 7.56 10.68
C ILE A 276 -0.49 7.83 9.79
N SER A 277 -1.61 7.14 10.01
CA SER A 277 -2.83 7.35 9.22
C SER A 277 -3.44 8.73 9.43
N LEU A 278 -3.47 9.24 10.67
CA LEU A 278 -3.94 10.59 10.97
C LEU A 278 -3.04 11.65 10.33
N LEU A 279 -1.71 11.47 10.40
CA LEU A 279 -0.77 12.36 9.72
C LEU A 279 -0.98 12.35 8.20
N ALA A 280 -1.18 11.18 7.60
CA ALA A 280 -1.47 11.05 6.18
C ALA A 280 -2.80 11.72 5.80
N ALA A 281 -3.85 11.58 6.62
CA ALA A 281 -5.15 12.21 6.39
C ALA A 281 -5.07 13.74 6.47
N VAL A 282 -4.36 14.28 7.47
CA VAL A 282 -4.10 15.72 7.61
C VAL A 282 -3.30 16.25 6.43
N ALA A 283 -2.22 15.57 6.06
CA ALA A 283 -1.40 15.94 4.90
C ALA A 283 -2.22 15.93 3.61
N ALA A 284 -3.05 14.91 3.41
CA ALA A 284 -3.92 14.80 2.23
C ALA A 284 -4.93 15.97 2.17
N GLY A 285 -5.61 16.29 3.26
CA GLY A 285 -6.53 17.43 3.33
C GLY A 285 -5.82 18.76 3.08
N ALA A 286 -4.67 18.98 3.71
CA ALA A 286 -3.87 20.19 3.52
C ALA A 286 -3.36 20.34 2.07
N ILE A 287 -2.85 19.26 1.48
CA ILE A 287 -2.40 19.24 0.08
C ILE A 287 -3.57 19.45 -0.87
N PHE A 288 -4.73 18.84 -0.61
CA PHE A 288 -5.93 18.99 -1.44
C PHE A 288 -6.41 20.43 -1.46
N PHE A 289 -6.55 21.06 -0.30
CA PHE A 289 -7.03 22.44 -0.18
C PHE A 289 -5.92 23.51 -0.29
N ARG A 290 -4.66 23.14 -0.61
CA ARG A 290 -3.52 24.08 -0.66
C ARG A 290 -3.75 25.33 -1.50
N LYS A 291 -4.56 25.24 -2.56
CA LYS A 291 -4.91 26.39 -3.42
C LYS A 291 -5.87 27.37 -2.75
N ARG A 292 -6.58 26.93 -1.71
CA ARG A 292 -7.54 27.74 -0.94
C ARG A 292 -6.95 28.30 0.35
N MET A 293 -5.88 27.69 0.85
CA MET A 293 -5.21 28.15 2.07
C MET A 293 -4.22 29.29 1.77
N PRO A 294 -4.01 30.25 2.69
CA PRO A 294 -2.95 31.24 2.59
C PRO A 294 -1.58 30.55 2.48
N ARG A 295 -0.79 30.99 1.50
CA ARG A 295 0.46 30.28 1.10
C ARG A 295 1.51 30.10 2.21
N ARG A 296 1.49 30.94 3.26
CA ARG A 296 2.58 30.99 4.26
C ARG A 296 2.42 30.03 5.43
N TYR A 297 1.20 29.64 5.83
CA TYR A 297 0.98 28.93 7.10
C TYR A 297 0.05 27.72 7.01
N GLY A 298 -0.74 27.57 5.93
CA GLY A 298 -1.81 26.60 5.89
C GLY A 298 -1.35 25.14 6.08
N LEU A 299 -0.24 24.74 5.43
CA LEU A 299 0.30 23.39 5.54
C LEU A 299 0.93 23.15 6.94
N ILE A 300 1.71 24.12 7.43
CA ILE A 300 2.41 24.02 8.73
C ILE A 300 1.39 23.96 9.86
N VAL A 301 0.37 24.85 9.83
CA VAL A 301 -0.71 24.85 10.82
C VAL A 301 -1.53 23.56 10.74
N ALA A 302 -1.90 23.10 9.55
CA ALA A 302 -2.65 21.87 9.38
C ALA A 302 -1.86 20.64 9.87
N LEU A 303 -0.57 20.54 9.52
CA LEU A 303 0.30 19.46 10.02
C LEU A 303 0.52 19.58 11.54
N GLY A 304 0.74 20.78 12.06
CA GLY A 304 0.90 21.02 13.50
C GLY A 304 -0.34 20.65 14.30
N VAL A 305 -1.52 21.15 13.90
CA VAL A 305 -2.79 20.81 14.54
C VAL A 305 -3.10 19.33 14.39
N GLY A 306 -2.89 18.75 13.23
CA GLY A 306 -3.09 17.32 13.00
C GLY A 306 -2.17 16.44 13.84
N SER A 307 -0.91 16.84 13.99
CA SER A 307 0.04 16.15 14.88
C SER A 307 -0.35 16.26 16.34
N LEU A 308 -0.81 17.43 16.79
CA LEU A 308 -1.31 17.63 18.16
C LEU A 308 -2.56 16.80 18.43
N VAL A 309 -3.51 16.78 17.49
CA VAL A 309 -4.72 15.95 17.59
C VAL A 309 -4.36 14.46 17.59
N ALA A 310 -3.45 14.02 16.73
CA ALA A 310 -2.97 12.64 16.69
C ALA A 310 -2.30 12.27 18.03
N LEU A 311 -1.45 13.15 18.57
CA LEU A 311 -0.75 12.94 19.84
C LEU A 311 -1.74 12.93 21.02
N ALA A 312 -2.70 13.84 21.04
CA ALA A 312 -3.74 13.90 22.07
C ALA A 312 -4.63 12.65 22.06
N LEU A 313 -5.04 12.20 20.86
CA LEU A 313 -5.81 10.97 20.72
C LEU A 313 -4.98 9.73 21.12
N LEU A 314 -3.70 9.69 20.79
CA LEU A 314 -2.79 8.63 21.24
C LEU A 314 -2.64 8.61 22.76
N GLN A 315 -2.59 9.78 23.43
CA GLN A 315 -2.52 9.88 24.88
C GLN A 315 -3.85 9.51 25.54
N LEU A 316 -4.99 10.01 25.04
CA LEU A 316 -6.32 9.71 25.58
C LEU A 316 -6.66 8.21 25.46
N LEU A 317 -6.30 7.57 24.35
CA LEU A 317 -6.52 6.14 24.12
C LEU A 317 -5.43 5.26 24.75
N GLY A 318 -4.26 5.83 25.06
CA GLY A 318 -3.08 5.13 25.60
C GLY A 318 -2.98 5.10 27.13
N GLY A 319 -3.75 5.92 27.84
CA GLY A 319 -3.59 6.13 29.28
C GLY A 319 -3.84 4.91 30.20
N GLY A 320 -4.53 3.86 29.72
CA GLY A 320 -4.72 2.61 30.48
C GLY A 320 -3.76 1.47 30.08
N VAL A 321 -2.96 1.65 29.01
CA VAL A 321 -2.20 0.60 28.36
C VAL A 321 -0.70 0.59 28.78
N GLY A 322 -0.19 1.75 29.22
CA GLY A 322 1.24 1.89 29.59
C GLY A 322 1.70 0.99 30.75
N ALA A 323 0.85 0.78 31.75
CA ALA A 323 1.19 0.00 32.94
C ALA A 323 1.13 -1.53 32.72
N ARG A 324 0.40 -2.02 31.72
CA ARG A 324 0.29 -3.45 31.41
C ARG A 324 1.34 -3.94 30.41
N PHE A 325 1.95 -3.03 29.64
CA PHE A 325 2.94 -3.39 28.61
C PHE A 325 4.30 -3.84 29.16
N SER A 326 4.68 -3.37 30.33
CA SER A 326 5.90 -3.82 31.03
C SER A 326 5.82 -5.27 31.55
N ALA A 327 4.62 -5.81 31.70
CA ALA A 327 4.42 -7.16 32.25
C ALA A 327 4.44 -8.29 31.18
N MET A 328 4.29 -7.99 29.88
CA MET A 328 4.17 -9.01 28.82
C MET A 328 5.41 -9.20 27.93
N GLY A 329 6.55 -8.55 28.21
CA GLY A 329 7.82 -8.81 27.51
C GLY A 329 7.87 -8.45 26.01
N LEU A 330 6.83 -7.78 25.47
CA LEU A 330 6.79 -7.19 24.14
C LEU A 330 7.00 -5.67 24.23
N SER A 331 7.93 -5.27 25.10
CA SER A 331 8.35 -3.88 25.23
C SER A 331 9.00 -3.38 23.93
N ASP A 332 9.00 -2.08 23.71
CA ASP A 332 9.76 -1.46 22.62
C ASP A 332 11.24 -1.86 22.63
N GLU A 333 11.79 -2.26 23.80
CA GLU A 333 13.14 -2.79 23.98
C GLU A 333 13.39 -4.07 23.17
N GLY A 334 12.48 -5.04 23.16
CA GLY A 334 12.63 -6.25 22.35
C GLY A 334 12.72 -5.98 20.85
N ARG A 335 11.98 -4.98 20.35
CA ARG A 335 12.08 -4.56 18.94
C ARG A 335 13.42 -3.91 18.64
N PHE A 336 13.92 -3.03 19.51
CA PHE A 336 15.22 -2.39 19.31
C PHE A 336 16.37 -3.41 19.33
N SER A 337 16.29 -4.42 20.19
CA SER A 337 17.26 -5.51 20.22
C SER A 337 17.18 -6.36 18.96
N THR A 338 15.96 -6.65 18.46
CA THR A 338 15.76 -7.30 17.15
C THR A 338 16.33 -6.46 16.01
N TYR A 339 16.15 -5.15 16.00
CA TYR A 339 16.72 -4.27 14.96
C TYR A 339 18.24 -4.30 14.99
N ARG A 340 18.86 -4.28 16.20
CA ARG A 340 20.32 -4.41 16.35
C ARG A 340 20.83 -5.74 15.83
N ALA A 341 20.15 -6.84 16.15
CA ALA A 341 20.49 -8.16 15.64
C ALA A 341 20.37 -8.21 14.09
N THR A 342 19.27 -7.68 13.54
CA THR A 342 19.08 -7.63 12.07
C THR A 342 20.14 -6.75 11.39
N LEU A 343 20.57 -5.65 12.01
CA LEU A 343 21.67 -4.83 11.47
C LEU A 343 23.01 -5.60 11.46
N ARG A 344 23.27 -6.49 12.42
CA ARG A 344 24.44 -7.39 12.38
C ARG A 344 24.33 -8.39 11.22
N MET A 345 23.15 -8.99 11.01
CA MET A 345 22.92 -9.87 9.85
C MET A 345 23.25 -9.14 8.53
N ILE A 346 22.75 -7.89 8.38
CA ILE A 346 23.02 -7.06 7.19
C ILE A 346 24.53 -6.76 7.07
N TRP A 347 25.21 -6.50 8.18
CA TRP A 347 26.65 -6.21 8.17
C TRP A 347 27.48 -7.40 7.75
N ASP A 348 27.12 -8.60 8.19
CA ASP A 348 27.83 -9.83 7.86
C ASP A 348 27.62 -10.23 6.37
N HIS A 349 26.41 -10.01 5.83
CA HIS A 349 26.07 -10.34 4.43
C HIS A 349 25.46 -9.14 3.68
N PRO A 350 26.22 -8.01 3.46
CA PRO A 350 25.64 -6.74 3.05
C PRO A 350 25.08 -6.73 1.63
N TRP A 351 25.65 -7.47 0.68
CA TRP A 351 25.33 -7.32 -0.73
C TRP A 351 24.17 -8.19 -1.19
N LEU A 352 24.17 -9.45 -0.84
CA LEU A 352 23.19 -10.44 -1.24
C LEU A 352 22.25 -10.88 -0.11
N GLY A 353 22.57 -10.55 1.15
CA GLY A 353 21.80 -11.00 2.31
C GLY A 353 21.96 -12.49 2.60
N ASP A 354 21.14 -12.99 3.53
CA ASP A 354 21.17 -14.38 3.99
C ASP A 354 20.29 -15.33 3.16
N GLY A 355 19.46 -14.76 2.28
CA GLY A 355 18.51 -15.48 1.46
C GLY A 355 17.08 -14.96 1.63
N PHE A 356 16.37 -14.80 0.53
CA PHE A 356 15.03 -14.24 0.54
C PHE A 356 14.04 -15.13 1.31
N GLY A 357 13.42 -14.55 2.35
CA GLY A 357 12.45 -15.22 3.21
C GLY A 357 13.08 -16.13 4.28
N THR A 358 14.37 -15.99 4.57
CA THR A 358 15.07 -16.85 5.55
C THR A 358 15.24 -16.22 6.93
N PHE A 359 14.71 -15.01 7.14
CA PHE A 359 14.85 -14.28 8.41
C PHE A 359 14.56 -15.16 9.64
N GLU A 360 13.45 -15.90 9.63
CA GLU A 360 13.02 -16.74 10.76
C GLU A 360 14.07 -17.77 11.18
N TRP A 361 14.86 -18.27 10.25
CA TRP A 361 15.87 -19.31 10.50
C TRP A 361 17.26 -18.77 10.74
N VAL A 362 17.62 -17.61 10.18
CA VAL A 362 18.92 -16.97 10.39
C VAL A 362 18.92 -16.18 11.69
N TYR A 363 17.85 -15.47 12.00
CA TYR A 363 17.74 -14.60 13.16
C TYR A 363 18.12 -15.25 14.51
N PRO A 364 17.78 -16.53 14.80
CA PRO A 364 18.17 -17.18 16.05
C PRO A 364 19.68 -17.16 16.33
N ALA A 365 20.54 -17.19 15.30
CA ALA A 365 21.99 -17.12 15.46
C ALA A 365 22.50 -15.73 15.91
N TYR A 366 21.70 -14.68 15.68
CA TYR A 366 22.03 -13.29 16.03
C TYR A 366 21.27 -12.77 17.24
N ARG A 367 20.36 -13.59 17.77
CA ARG A 367 19.53 -13.23 18.91
C ARG A 367 20.38 -13.01 20.16
N THR A 368 20.08 -11.94 20.87
CA THR A 368 20.78 -11.58 22.12
C THR A 368 19.95 -12.00 23.33
N ASP A 369 20.62 -12.16 24.49
CA ASP A 369 20.01 -12.68 25.73
C ASP A 369 18.93 -11.77 26.32
N ASP A 370 18.90 -10.50 25.92
CA ASP A 370 17.89 -9.51 26.30
C ASP A 370 16.55 -9.73 25.61
N ILE A 371 16.47 -10.64 24.63
CA ILE A 371 15.24 -10.99 23.93
C ILE A 371 14.62 -12.26 24.53
N SER A 372 13.39 -12.18 24.99
CA SER A 372 12.65 -13.30 25.58
C SER A 372 12.70 -14.56 24.71
N LEU A 373 12.99 -15.71 25.30
CA LEU A 373 12.92 -17.02 24.66
C LEU A 373 11.48 -17.50 24.43
N ARG A 374 10.49 -16.81 24.98
CA ARG A 374 9.08 -17.14 24.77
C ARG A 374 8.60 -16.61 23.43
N GLY A 375 8.11 -17.50 22.59
CA GLY A 375 7.61 -17.20 21.25
C GLY A 375 8.71 -17.19 20.17
N THR A 376 8.27 -17.27 18.92
CA THR A 376 9.11 -17.27 17.73
C THR A 376 9.14 -15.88 17.12
N TRP A 377 10.33 -15.31 16.97
CA TRP A 377 10.53 -14.09 16.22
C TRP A 377 10.72 -14.43 14.73
N ASN A 378 9.60 -14.52 14.01
CA ASN A 378 9.60 -14.88 12.59
C ASN A 378 9.67 -13.66 11.66
N ARG A 379 9.73 -12.45 12.21
CA ARG A 379 9.79 -11.18 11.48
C ARG A 379 10.64 -10.16 12.23
N ALA A 380 11.32 -9.31 11.48
CA ALA A 380 12.11 -8.21 12.06
C ALA A 380 11.27 -7.10 12.68
N HIS A 381 9.94 -7.08 12.46
CA HIS A 381 9.06 -5.95 12.77
C HIS A 381 9.51 -4.62 12.16
N ASN A 382 10.29 -4.71 11.09
CA ASN A 382 10.72 -3.63 10.21
C ASN A 382 10.98 -4.22 8.84
N SER A 383 10.04 -4.02 7.90
CA SER A 383 10.13 -4.63 6.57
C SER A 383 11.36 -4.20 5.77
N TRP A 384 11.91 -3.01 6.04
CA TRP A 384 13.09 -2.51 5.34
C TRP A 384 14.36 -3.21 5.81
N LEU A 385 14.49 -3.39 7.12
CA LEU A 385 15.60 -4.16 7.69
C LEU A 385 15.52 -5.62 7.27
N GLU A 386 14.32 -6.22 7.29
CA GLU A 386 14.12 -7.60 6.87
C GLU A 386 14.43 -7.78 5.39
N LEU A 387 13.99 -6.85 4.51
CA LEU A 387 14.35 -6.88 3.10
C LEU A 387 15.86 -6.76 2.88
N ALA A 388 16.55 -5.95 3.69
CA ALA A 388 17.99 -5.78 3.58
C ALA A 388 18.77 -6.99 4.13
N SER A 389 18.28 -7.65 5.18
CA SER A 389 18.92 -8.90 5.68
C SER A 389 18.68 -10.08 4.75
N ASP A 390 17.47 -10.18 4.18
CA ASP A 390 17.10 -11.29 3.30
C ASP A 390 17.64 -11.13 1.88
N GLY A 391 17.50 -9.93 1.30
CA GLY A 391 17.82 -9.65 -0.11
C GLY A 391 19.10 -8.84 -0.33
N GLY A 392 19.77 -8.43 0.76
CA GLY A 392 20.94 -7.57 0.73
C GLY A 392 20.63 -6.12 0.36
N MET A 393 21.65 -5.27 0.48
CA MET A 393 21.58 -3.84 0.17
C MET A 393 21.28 -3.57 -1.31
N LEU A 394 21.63 -4.50 -2.21
CA LEU A 394 21.32 -4.36 -3.64
C LEU A 394 19.82 -4.36 -3.89
N MET A 395 19.11 -5.34 -3.35
CA MET A 395 17.65 -5.44 -3.50
C MET A 395 16.94 -4.33 -2.70
N ALA A 396 17.31 -4.14 -1.44
CA ALA A 396 16.70 -3.13 -0.57
C ALA A 396 16.91 -1.72 -1.11
N GLY A 397 18.11 -1.39 -1.58
CA GLY A 397 18.44 -0.10 -2.18
C GLY A 397 17.67 0.16 -3.48
N ALA A 398 17.58 -0.84 -4.36
CA ALA A 398 16.83 -0.72 -5.60
C ALA A 398 15.33 -0.46 -5.35
N VAL A 399 14.71 -1.19 -4.42
CA VAL A 399 13.30 -0.99 -4.02
C VAL A 399 13.11 0.40 -3.39
N MET A 400 14.02 0.84 -2.51
CA MET A 400 13.95 2.16 -1.88
C MET A 400 14.04 3.29 -2.92
N ILE A 401 15.01 3.23 -3.85
CA ILE A 401 15.16 4.22 -4.92
C ILE A 401 13.90 4.27 -5.79
N ALA A 402 13.37 3.10 -6.17
CA ALA A 402 12.15 3.02 -6.97
C ALA A 402 10.94 3.64 -6.27
N LEU A 403 10.77 3.40 -4.97
CA LEU A 403 9.69 3.99 -4.19
C LEU A 403 9.85 5.50 -4.03
N LEU A 404 11.05 6.00 -3.76
CA LEU A 404 11.31 7.44 -3.68
C LEU A 404 11.03 8.12 -5.02
N ALA A 405 11.45 7.52 -6.14
CA ALA A 405 11.12 8.01 -7.48
C ALA A 405 9.60 8.00 -7.73
N ALA A 406 8.91 6.92 -7.36
CA ALA A 406 7.45 6.82 -7.46
C ALA A 406 6.74 7.92 -6.64
N PHE A 407 7.18 8.19 -5.41
CA PHE A 407 6.65 9.27 -4.59
C PHE A 407 6.92 10.65 -5.23
N GLY A 408 8.08 10.85 -5.83
CA GLY A 408 8.39 12.06 -6.60
C GLY A 408 7.43 12.27 -7.79
N VAL A 409 7.16 11.22 -8.57
CA VAL A 409 6.21 11.24 -9.69
C VAL A 409 4.78 11.52 -9.19
N LEU A 410 4.33 10.86 -8.13
CA LEU A 410 3.02 11.11 -7.53
C LEU A 410 2.89 12.54 -7.03
N ALA A 411 3.90 13.06 -6.33
CA ALA A 411 3.93 14.44 -5.84
C ALA A 411 3.90 15.46 -7.00
N HIS A 412 4.61 15.17 -8.08
CA HIS A 412 4.53 15.97 -9.31
C HIS A 412 3.12 15.93 -9.91
N GLY A 413 2.52 14.75 -10.04
CA GLY A 413 1.15 14.57 -10.50
C GLY A 413 0.14 15.36 -9.66
N VAL A 414 0.22 15.26 -8.34
CA VAL A 414 -0.61 16.03 -7.40
C VAL A 414 -0.46 17.54 -7.63
N ARG A 415 0.75 18.05 -7.92
CA ARG A 415 1.00 19.49 -8.13
C ARG A 415 0.50 19.99 -9.46
N THR A 416 0.62 19.22 -10.52
CA THR A 416 0.40 19.65 -11.91
C THR A 416 -1.00 19.39 -12.43
N ARG A 417 -1.70 18.37 -11.89
CA ARG A 417 -3.06 18.04 -12.33
C ARG A 417 -4.08 19.07 -11.85
N ARG A 418 -5.06 19.33 -12.72
CA ARG A 418 -6.20 20.21 -12.42
C ARG A 418 -7.49 19.44 -12.12
N ARG A 419 -7.59 18.19 -12.57
CA ARG A 419 -8.76 17.31 -12.39
C ARG A 419 -8.32 15.96 -11.86
N ASP A 420 -9.16 15.28 -11.08
CA ASP A 420 -8.92 13.96 -10.42
C ASP A 420 -7.62 13.88 -9.64
N VAL A 421 -7.28 14.98 -8.96
CA VAL A 421 -6.10 15.04 -8.07
C VAL A 421 -6.20 13.99 -6.95
N ILE A 422 -7.42 13.55 -6.60
CA ILE A 422 -7.63 12.58 -5.52
C ILE A 422 -6.98 11.23 -5.81
N VAL A 423 -6.86 10.80 -7.09
CA VAL A 423 -6.25 9.50 -7.41
C VAL A 423 -4.75 9.48 -7.07
N PRO A 424 -3.90 10.37 -7.64
CA PRO A 424 -2.49 10.38 -7.27
C PRO A 424 -2.27 10.81 -5.81
N LEU A 425 -3.16 11.62 -5.22
CA LEU A 425 -3.05 12.04 -3.83
C LEU A 425 -3.35 10.89 -2.85
N ALA A 426 -4.40 10.11 -3.10
CA ALA A 426 -4.72 8.92 -2.32
C ALA A 426 -3.57 7.89 -2.41
N ALA A 427 -3.07 7.64 -3.63
CA ALA A 427 -1.95 6.75 -3.85
C ALA A 427 -0.68 7.22 -3.11
N LEU A 428 -0.34 8.52 -3.20
CA LEU A 428 0.82 9.07 -2.50
C LEU A 428 0.69 8.92 -0.99
N CYS A 429 -0.41 9.40 -0.41
CA CYS A 429 -0.57 9.39 1.05
C CYS A 429 -0.70 7.97 1.61
N ALA A 430 -1.42 7.06 0.93
CA ALA A 430 -1.55 5.68 1.36
C ALA A 430 -0.22 4.91 1.24
N SER A 431 0.53 5.09 0.14
CA SER A 431 1.81 4.40 -0.06
C SER A 431 2.89 4.94 0.87
N VAL A 432 2.95 6.26 1.10
CA VAL A 432 3.87 6.86 2.09
C VAL A 432 3.52 6.38 3.50
N ALA A 433 2.23 6.33 3.86
CA ALA A 433 1.80 5.82 5.15
C ALA A 433 2.18 4.34 5.33
N GLY A 434 1.98 3.50 4.29
CA GLY A 434 2.41 2.11 4.30
C GLY A 434 3.94 1.95 4.45
N ALA A 435 4.71 2.74 3.73
CA ALA A 435 6.18 2.73 3.79
C ALA A 435 6.69 3.16 5.18
N LEU A 436 6.13 4.22 5.77
CA LEU A 436 6.46 4.66 7.13
C LEU A 436 6.05 3.63 8.19
N HIS A 437 4.87 3.04 8.06
CA HIS A 437 4.42 2.00 8.98
C HIS A 437 5.30 0.75 8.92
N SER A 438 5.84 0.44 7.74
CA SER A 438 6.77 -0.68 7.53
C SER A 438 8.16 -0.49 8.15
N MET A 439 8.47 0.70 8.70
CA MET A 439 9.65 0.93 9.54
C MET A 439 9.47 0.42 10.98
N ILE A 440 8.24 0.17 11.39
CA ILE A 440 7.90 -0.24 12.78
C ILE A 440 7.06 -1.51 12.84
N ASP A 441 6.68 -2.07 11.68
CA ASP A 441 5.91 -3.32 11.56
C ASP A 441 6.14 -3.97 10.18
N PHE A 442 5.48 -5.10 9.90
CA PHE A 442 5.61 -5.87 8.66
C PHE A 442 4.35 -5.86 7.79
N SER A 443 3.53 -4.81 7.85
CA SER A 443 2.22 -4.76 7.17
C SER A 443 2.31 -4.92 5.65
N LEU A 444 3.38 -4.42 4.98
CA LEU A 444 3.61 -4.62 3.54
C LEU A 444 4.00 -6.06 3.17
N GLN A 445 4.25 -6.92 4.14
CA GLN A 445 4.48 -8.36 3.92
C GLN A 445 3.18 -9.18 4.06
N ILE A 446 2.08 -8.53 4.47
CA ILE A 446 0.76 -9.14 4.56
C ILE A 446 0.03 -8.92 3.22
N THR A 447 -0.17 -9.98 2.47
CA THR A 447 -0.65 -9.94 1.08
C THR A 447 -1.92 -9.13 0.90
N GLY A 448 -2.89 -9.29 1.79
CA GLY A 448 -4.16 -8.58 1.73
C GLY A 448 -4.03 -7.06 1.79
N TYR A 449 -3.04 -6.52 2.51
CA TYR A 449 -2.73 -5.10 2.53
C TYR A 449 -1.82 -4.70 1.37
N ALA A 450 -0.78 -5.49 1.12
CA ALA A 450 0.25 -5.18 0.14
C ALA A 450 -0.30 -5.08 -1.30
N VAL A 451 -1.20 -5.99 -1.69
CA VAL A 451 -1.90 -5.97 -2.99
C VAL A 451 -2.73 -4.68 -3.16
N VAL A 452 -3.41 -4.22 -2.11
CA VAL A 452 -4.19 -2.97 -2.14
C VAL A 452 -3.29 -1.76 -2.35
N ILE A 453 -2.17 -1.68 -1.61
CA ILE A 453 -1.21 -0.57 -1.74
C ILE A 453 -0.54 -0.58 -3.11
N ALA A 454 -0.15 -1.75 -3.61
CA ALA A 454 0.43 -1.91 -4.95
C ALA A 454 -0.54 -1.47 -6.05
N ALA A 455 -1.83 -1.84 -5.96
CA ALA A 455 -2.89 -1.39 -6.86
C ALA A 455 -3.06 0.14 -6.86
N LEU A 456 -3.12 0.74 -5.67
CA LEU A 456 -3.24 2.20 -5.51
C LEU A 456 -2.00 2.91 -6.07
N LEU A 457 -0.80 2.42 -5.78
CA LEU A 457 0.46 3.00 -6.24
C LEU A 457 0.55 2.98 -7.77
N GLY A 458 0.31 1.84 -8.41
CA GLY A 458 0.34 1.71 -9.87
C GLY A 458 -0.69 2.61 -10.55
N THR A 459 -1.93 2.61 -10.04
CA THR A 459 -3.01 3.46 -10.56
C THR A 459 -2.72 4.95 -10.40
N GLY A 460 -2.19 5.35 -9.24
CA GLY A 460 -1.80 6.74 -8.96
C GLY A 460 -0.68 7.22 -9.86
N LEU A 461 0.35 6.41 -10.07
CA LEU A 461 1.46 6.72 -10.98
C LEU A 461 0.95 6.90 -12.42
N SER A 462 0.13 5.99 -12.92
CA SER A 462 -0.48 6.10 -14.24
C SER A 462 -1.28 7.39 -14.41
N GLN A 463 -1.98 7.82 -13.38
CA GLN A 463 -2.75 9.07 -13.36
C GLN A 463 -1.91 10.32 -13.07
N SER A 464 -0.62 10.22 -12.77
CA SER A 464 0.23 11.38 -12.46
C SER A 464 0.66 12.17 -13.70
N PHE A 465 0.60 11.57 -14.88
CA PHE A 465 0.99 12.23 -16.14
C PHE A 465 -0.20 12.95 -16.76
N ARG A 466 0.07 14.10 -17.43
CA ARG A 466 -0.97 14.88 -18.14
C ARG A 466 -1.56 14.04 -19.27
N SER A 467 -2.87 14.05 -19.42
CA SER A 467 -3.52 13.63 -20.67
C SER A 467 -3.01 14.59 -21.74
N GLY A 468 -2.17 14.14 -22.67
CA GLY A 468 -1.84 14.93 -23.85
C GLY A 468 -3.15 15.30 -24.52
N GLY A 469 -3.48 16.59 -24.58
CA GLY A 469 -4.45 17.06 -25.55
C GLY A 469 -3.96 16.55 -26.91
N ALA A 470 -4.83 16.00 -27.71
CA ALA A 470 -4.55 15.79 -29.12
C ALA A 470 -3.92 17.10 -29.61
N ALA A 471 -2.67 17.01 -30.05
CA ALA A 471 -2.06 18.11 -30.78
C ALA A 471 -2.99 18.37 -31.96
N GLY A 472 -3.73 19.47 -31.89
CA GLY A 472 -4.48 19.95 -33.03
C GLY A 472 -3.48 20.16 -34.16
N THR A 473 -3.48 19.28 -35.10
CA THR A 473 -3.00 19.56 -36.43
C THR A 473 -3.98 20.55 -37.02
N GLY A 474 -3.90 21.81 -36.54
CA GLY A 474 -4.40 22.96 -37.23
C GLY A 474 -3.44 23.25 -38.36
N SER A 475 -3.67 22.63 -39.48
CA SER A 475 -3.17 23.09 -40.79
C SER A 475 -3.86 24.45 -41.06
N ASP A 476 -3.20 25.53 -40.69
CA ASP A 476 -3.45 26.83 -41.29
C ASP A 476 -3.04 26.77 -42.75
N ALA A 477 -3.89 26.23 -43.59
CA ALA A 477 -3.87 26.52 -45.00
C ALA A 477 -4.46 27.94 -45.18
N SER A 478 -3.60 28.96 -45.10
CA SER A 478 -3.92 30.30 -45.57
C SER A 478 -4.15 30.24 -47.07
N VAL A 479 -5.40 30.19 -47.47
CA VAL A 479 -5.82 30.45 -48.84
C VAL A 479 -5.72 31.96 -49.05
N THR A 480 -4.62 32.40 -49.66
CA THR A 480 -4.49 33.75 -50.24
C THR A 480 -5.38 33.79 -51.51
N ALA A 481 -6.55 34.40 -51.40
CA ALA A 481 -7.30 34.81 -52.57
C ALA A 481 -6.69 36.15 -53.05
N GLY A 482 -6.06 36.13 -54.20
CA GLY A 482 -5.64 37.33 -54.90
C GLY A 482 -6.86 38.02 -55.56
N PRO A 483 -6.81 39.35 -55.75
CA PRO A 483 -7.88 40.07 -56.38
C PRO A 483 -7.84 39.89 -57.89
N ALA A 484 -8.96 39.49 -58.47
CA ALA A 484 -9.22 39.63 -59.90
C ALA A 484 -9.83 40.98 -60.16
N GLY A 485 -9.36 41.68 -61.21
CA GLY A 485 -9.67 42.99 -61.64
C GLY A 485 -11.05 43.21 -62.19
#